data_38d43d0c7b134f8c4cfc37b38cb5ef00
#
_entry.id   38d43d0c7b134f8c4cfc37b38cb5ef00
#
_cell.length_a   1.000
_cell.length_b   1.000
_cell.length_c   1.000
_cell.angle_alpha   90.00
_cell.angle_beta   90.00
_cell.angle_gamma   90.00
#
_symmetry.space_group_name_H-M   'P 1'
#
loop_
_entity.id
_entity.type
_entity.pdbx_description
1 polymer ?
#
loop_
_entity_poly.entity_id
_entity_poly.type
_entity_poly.pdbx_seq_one_letter_code
_entity_poly.pdbx_strand_id
1 'polypeptide(L)' 'MYGGMKADQAKKLKELEVENTHLKNLLADLSLREVMLQEGINGNF' A
#
# COMPACT_ATOMS: atom_id res chain seq x y z
N MET A 1 -20.53 -0.82 -26.53
CA MET A 1 -19.66 0.34 -26.43
C MET A 1 -19.69 0.99 -25.06
N TYR A 2 -20.87 1.40 -24.63
CA TYR A 2 -20.98 2.01 -23.30
C TYR A 2 -20.68 1.03 -22.19
N GLY A 3 -21.07 -0.22 -22.38
CA GLY A 3 -20.76 -1.24 -21.39
C GLY A 3 -19.28 -1.49 -21.23
N GLY A 4 -18.56 -1.42 -22.37
CA GLY A 4 -17.12 -1.61 -22.35
C GLY A 4 -16.39 -0.51 -21.59
N MET A 5 -16.82 0.74 -21.77
CA MET A 5 -16.22 1.86 -21.07
C MET A 5 -16.43 1.76 -19.56
N LYS A 6 -17.63 1.36 -19.15
CA LYS A 6 -17.91 1.20 -17.73
C LYS A 6 -17.08 0.08 -17.13
N ALA A 7 -16.93 -1.02 -17.85
CA ALA A 7 -16.13 -2.14 -17.39
C ALA A 7 -14.66 -1.73 -17.24
N ASP A 8 -14.14 -0.97 -18.20
CA ASP A 8 -12.77 -0.50 -18.13
C ASP A 8 -12.56 0.45 -16.98
N GLN A 9 -13.51 1.33 -16.73
CA GLN A 9 -13.42 2.27 -15.62
C GLN A 9 -13.47 1.55 -14.28
N ALA A 10 -14.37 0.59 -14.15
CA ALA A 10 -14.47 -0.19 -12.94
C ALA A 10 -13.20 -0.99 -12.68
N LYS A 11 -12.64 -1.55 -13.74
CA LYS A 11 -11.40 -2.30 -13.64
C LYS A 11 -10.25 -1.40 -13.20
N LYS A 12 -10.20 -0.20 -13.78
CA LYS A 12 -9.15 0.75 -13.45
C LYS A 12 -9.27 1.23 -12.01
N LEU A 13 -10.48 1.47 -11.55
CA LEU A 13 -10.70 1.85 -10.16
C LEU A 13 -10.25 0.76 -9.21
N LYS A 14 -10.55 -0.48 -9.55
CA LYS A 14 -10.13 -1.60 -8.72
C LYS A 14 -8.61 -1.74 -8.69
N GLU A 15 -7.98 -1.54 -9.83
CA GLU A 15 -6.52 -1.57 -9.91
C GLU A 15 -5.91 -0.48 -9.04
N LEU A 16 -6.48 0.71 -9.08
CA LEU A 16 -6.02 1.82 -8.26
C LEU A 16 -6.21 1.53 -6.77
N GLU A 17 -7.32 0.91 -6.40
CA GLU A 17 -7.55 0.52 -5.02
C GLU A 17 -6.50 -0.49 -4.55
N VAL A 18 -6.22 -1.48 -5.37
CA VAL A 18 -5.23 -2.49 -5.04
C VAL A 18 -3.86 -1.85 -4.89
N GLU A 19 -3.48 -1.00 -5.83
CA GLU A 19 -2.20 -0.30 -5.76
C GLU A 19 -2.11 0.58 -4.52
N ASN A 20 -3.19 1.29 -4.20
CA ASN A 20 -3.22 2.16 -3.05
C ASN A 20 -3.04 1.36 -1.76
N THR A 21 -3.75 0.24 -1.65
CA THR A 21 -3.62 -0.63 -0.49
C THR A 21 -2.20 -1.19 -0.39
N HIS A 22 -1.64 -1.57 -1.52
CA HIS A 22 -0.29 -2.10 -1.57
C HIS A 22 0.73 -1.06 -1.11
N LEU A 23 0.60 0.17 -1.59
CA LEU A 23 1.49 1.26 -1.19
C LEU A 23 1.35 1.57 0.29
N LYS A 24 0.14 1.56 0.80
CA LYS A 24 -0.09 1.77 2.23
C LYS A 24 0.57 0.69 3.07
N ASN A 25 0.49 -0.55 2.62
CA ASN A 25 1.11 -1.66 3.33
C ASN A 25 2.63 -1.55 3.31
N LEU A 26 3.20 -1.17 2.18
CA LEU A 26 4.63 -0.96 2.07
C LEU A 26 5.10 0.16 2.98
N LEU A 27 4.35 1.24 3.02
CA LEU A 27 4.69 2.37 3.87
C LEU A 27 4.62 1.99 5.34
N ALA A 28 3.60 1.26 5.73
CA ALA A 28 3.47 0.78 7.10
C ALA A 28 4.61 -0.17 7.46
N ASP A 29 4.98 -1.03 6.56
CA ASP A 29 6.07 -1.97 6.77
C ASP A 29 7.40 -1.24 6.98
N LEU A 30 7.67 -0.26 6.14
CA LEU A 30 8.88 0.56 6.27
C LEU A 30 8.89 1.32 7.59
N SER A 31 7.74 1.88 7.97
CA SER A 31 7.62 2.61 9.23
C SER A 31 7.89 1.71 10.41
N LEU A 32 7.35 0.50 10.39
CA LEU A 32 7.57 -0.46 11.47
C LEU A 32 9.03 -0.86 11.55
N ARG A 33 9.67 -1.09 10.42
CA ARG A 33 11.08 -1.45 10.40
C ARG A 33 11.94 -0.34 10.95
N GLU A 34 11.60 0.90 10.61
CA GLU A 34 12.33 2.04 11.10
C GLU A 34 12.23 2.14 12.63
N VAL A 35 11.03 1.96 13.17
CA VAL A 35 10.83 1.98 14.60
C VAL A 35 11.61 0.86 15.27
N MET A 36 11.58 -0.33 14.69
CA MET A 36 12.32 -1.46 15.22
C MET A 36 13.82 -1.20 15.26
N LEU A 37 14.35 -0.63 14.19
CA LEU A 37 15.75 -0.30 14.11
C LEU A 37 16.12 0.75 15.16
N GLN A 38 15.27 1.75 15.34
CA GLN A 38 15.52 2.78 16.34
C GLN A 38 15.51 2.20 17.75
N GLU A 39 14.57 1.33 18.04
CA GLU A 39 14.51 0.68 19.34
C GLU A 39 15.71 -0.21 19.57
N GLY A 40 16.15 -0.91 18.54
CA GLY A 40 17.34 -1.72 18.62
C GLY A 40 18.58 -0.88 18.89
N ILE A 41 18.72 0.24 18.22
CA ILE A 41 19.84 1.15 18.42
C ILE A 41 19.82 1.74 19.84
N ASN A 42 18.63 1.95 20.36
CA ASN A 42 18.47 2.50 21.71
C ASN A 42 18.67 1.47 22.80
N GLY A 43 18.98 0.26 22.44
CA GLY A 43 19.32 -0.74 23.41
C GLY A 43 18.14 -1.44 24.05
N ASN A 44 17.02 -1.50 23.38
CA ASN A 44 15.83 -2.17 23.88
C ASN A 44 15.75 -3.63 23.49
N PHE A 45 16.85 -4.24 23.31
CA PHE A 45 16.89 -5.68 23.07
C PHE A 45 16.80 -6.44 24.36
#